data_6b5dfa5e5a7190210d9faf51d6f66893
#
_entry.id   6b5dfa5e5a7190210d9faf51d6f66893
#
_cell.length_a   1.000
_cell.length_b   1.000
_cell.length_c   1.000
_cell.angle_alpha   90.00
_cell.angle_beta   90.00
_cell.angle_gamma   90.00
#
_symmetry.space_group_name_H-M   'P 1'
#
loop_
_entity.id
_entity.type
_entity.pdbx_description
1 polymer ?
#
loop_
_entity_poly.entity_id
_entity_poly.type
_entity_poly.pdbx_seq_one_letter_code
_entity_poly.pdbx_strand_id
1 'polypeptide(L)'
;ISNILDFNKSFKDPYVVKLEQNYRSTKHVLDVANSLIKNNVNRSEKSLWTDNDSGDKVSYENVFNEKMEAQYILNVIQKKCQSEYSLNDVVVLYRTNYQSRLIEDSLRRKSIPYHIVGGVKFYDRKEIKDVLSYLRFINNSKDDISFLRILNFPARGIGKTSIGKILKMKLENEGDILEVLENIKSGDLGKKQVESIKEFLRIIHELKNLAKDKNVYEVAIKLIADIDLEEHYSNQGTPEAIDRWQNVQELLNSIQ
;
A
#
# COMPACT_ATOMS: atom_id res chain seq x y z
N ILE A 1 17.31 16.88 6.92
CA ILE A 1 17.57 17.57 8.21
C ILE A 1 18.90 18.32 8.14
N SER A 2 19.96 17.75 7.55
CA SER A 2 21.28 18.39 7.41
C SER A 2 21.20 19.79 6.80
N ASN A 3 20.44 20.00 5.73
CA ASN A 3 20.28 21.31 5.07
C ASN A 3 19.76 22.40 6.00
N ILE A 4 18.92 22.05 6.98
CA ILE A 4 18.41 23.00 7.98
C ILE A 4 19.47 23.29 9.04
N LEU A 5 20.17 22.24 9.51
CA LEU A 5 21.21 22.39 10.52
C LEU A 5 22.45 23.10 9.99
N ASP A 6 22.76 22.93 8.70
CA ASP A 6 23.91 23.56 8.04
C ASP A 6 23.60 24.96 7.47
N PHE A 7 22.37 25.46 7.63
CA PHE A 7 21.97 26.79 7.15
C PHE A 7 22.90 27.89 7.67
N ASN A 8 23.23 27.83 8.97
CA ASN A 8 24.15 28.78 9.60
C ASN A 8 25.58 28.74 9.05
N LYS A 9 25.98 27.65 8.38
CA LYS A 9 27.28 27.53 7.72
C LYS A 9 27.27 28.16 6.32
N SER A 10 26.09 28.21 5.69
CA SER A 10 25.93 28.74 4.33
C SER A 10 25.67 30.25 4.29
N PHE A 11 25.18 30.82 5.38
CA PHE A 11 24.86 32.24 5.47
C PHE A 11 25.57 32.87 6.69
N LYS A 12 26.22 34.03 6.46
CA LYS A 12 26.92 34.74 7.51
C LYS A 12 25.90 35.45 8.43
N ASP A 13 25.98 35.15 9.72
CA ASP A 13 25.17 35.76 10.81
C ASP A 13 23.65 35.73 10.53
N PRO A 14 23.03 34.56 10.24
CA PRO A 14 21.59 34.52 10.03
C PRO A 14 20.84 34.78 11.35
N TYR A 15 19.76 35.55 11.29
CA TYR A 15 18.87 35.72 12.42
C TYR A 15 17.94 34.52 12.58
N VAL A 16 18.11 33.74 13.65
CA VAL A 16 17.37 32.49 13.89
C VAL A 16 16.27 32.73 14.91
N VAL A 17 15.01 32.53 14.52
CA VAL A 17 13.84 32.57 15.40
C VAL A 17 13.33 31.16 15.62
N LYS A 18 13.22 30.75 16.87
CA LYS A 18 12.64 29.46 17.25
C LYS A 18 11.15 29.62 17.59
N LEU A 19 10.27 28.97 16.83
CA LEU A 19 8.84 28.91 17.15
C LEU A 19 8.61 27.74 18.11
N GLU A 20 8.53 28.03 19.43
CA GLU A 20 8.48 27.00 20.48
C GLU A 20 7.08 26.86 21.10
N GLN A 21 6.21 27.85 20.93
CA GLN A 21 4.84 27.77 21.42
C GLN A 21 4.02 26.83 20.53
N ASN A 22 3.37 25.87 21.15
CA ASN A 22 2.46 24.90 20.49
C ASN A 22 1.03 25.21 20.91
N TYR A 23 0.13 25.32 19.92
CA TYR A 23 -1.29 25.65 20.11
C TYR A 23 -2.22 24.43 19.92
N ARG A 24 -1.66 23.27 19.62
CA ARG A 24 -2.41 22.06 19.27
C ARG A 24 -2.57 21.11 20.44
N SER A 25 -1.47 20.85 21.15
CA SER A 25 -1.37 19.74 22.11
C SER A 25 -1.46 20.22 23.55
N THR A 26 -1.88 19.34 24.45
CA THR A 26 -1.85 19.55 25.91
C THR A 26 -0.43 19.38 26.44
N LYS A 27 -0.20 19.84 27.71
CA LYS A 27 1.13 19.80 28.34
C LYS A 27 1.70 18.38 28.42
N HIS A 28 0.91 17.41 28.87
CA HIS A 28 1.38 16.01 28.99
C HIS A 28 1.87 15.42 27.66
N VAL A 29 1.21 15.76 26.54
CA VAL A 29 1.64 15.32 25.20
C VAL A 29 2.98 15.94 24.83
N LEU A 30 3.17 17.25 25.11
CA LEU A 30 4.42 17.94 24.81
C LEU A 30 5.56 17.47 25.71
N ASP A 31 5.31 17.16 27.00
CA ASP A 31 6.32 16.61 27.90
C ASP A 31 6.88 15.29 27.39
N VAL A 32 6.01 14.38 26.93
CA VAL A 32 6.43 13.10 26.31
C VAL A 32 7.19 13.36 25.01
N ALA A 33 6.69 14.25 24.14
CA ALA A 33 7.34 14.57 22.86
C ALA A 33 8.73 15.20 23.10
N ASN A 34 8.85 16.16 24.02
CA ASN A 34 10.12 16.79 24.40
C ASN A 34 11.11 15.75 24.98
N SER A 35 10.62 14.82 25.80
CA SER A 35 11.45 13.76 26.39
C SER A 35 11.95 12.78 25.33
N LEU A 36 11.09 12.39 24.40
CA LEU A 36 11.45 11.46 23.31
C LEU A 36 12.48 12.09 22.37
N ILE A 37 12.27 13.34 21.96
CA ILE A 37 13.15 14.01 20.98
C ILE A 37 14.54 14.31 21.55
N LYS A 38 14.71 14.37 22.86
CA LYS A 38 16.04 14.57 23.51
C LYS A 38 17.02 13.44 23.17
N ASN A 39 16.52 12.25 22.83
CA ASN A 39 17.37 11.13 22.43
C ASN A 39 18.00 11.31 21.03
N ASN A 40 17.54 12.25 20.23
CA ASN A 40 18.10 12.54 18.92
C ASN A 40 19.31 13.48 19.05
N VAL A 41 20.50 13.00 18.67
CA VAL A 41 21.76 13.75 18.79
C VAL A 41 21.83 14.89 17.74
N ASN A 42 21.38 14.63 16.51
CA ASN A 42 21.44 15.58 15.40
C ASN A 42 20.13 16.39 15.30
N ARG A 43 19.95 17.37 16.18
CA ARG A 43 18.78 18.26 16.18
C ARG A 43 19.14 19.70 16.54
N SER A 44 18.32 20.64 16.13
CA SER A 44 18.32 21.98 16.72
C SER A 44 17.70 21.91 18.12
N GLU A 45 18.36 22.48 19.10
CA GLU A 45 17.80 22.58 20.44
C GLU A 45 16.52 23.44 20.40
N LYS A 46 15.40 22.80 20.71
CA LYS A 46 14.08 23.40 20.78
C LYS A 46 13.25 22.67 21.84
N SER A 47 12.50 23.39 22.62
CA SER A 47 11.58 22.83 23.61
C SER A 47 10.19 23.40 23.38
N LEU A 48 9.25 22.55 23.04
CA LEU A 48 7.86 22.97 22.83
C LEU A 48 7.16 23.18 24.16
N TRP A 49 6.42 24.28 24.25
CA TRP A 49 5.57 24.61 25.39
C TRP A 49 4.17 25.05 24.90
N THR A 50 3.19 25.05 25.81
CA THR A 50 1.80 25.44 25.49
C THR A 50 1.12 26.11 26.70
N ASP A 51 0.17 26.98 26.39
CA ASP A 51 -0.77 27.55 27.38
C ASP A 51 -2.02 26.66 27.56
N ASN A 52 -2.18 25.61 26.73
CA ASN A 52 -3.29 24.68 26.87
C ASN A 52 -3.23 23.94 28.21
N ASP A 53 -4.37 23.38 28.62
CA ASP A 53 -4.50 22.56 29.83
C ASP A 53 -3.53 21.37 29.84
N SER A 54 -3.37 20.75 31.01
CA SER A 54 -2.52 19.57 31.17
C SER A 54 -3.03 18.39 30.34
N GLY A 55 -4.34 18.23 30.20
CA GLY A 55 -4.99 17.15 29.51
C GLY A 55 -4.81 15.78 30.19
N ASP A 56 -5.25 14.73 29.54
CA ASP A 56 -5.02 13.36 29.99
C ASP A 56 -3.54 12.97 29.86
N LYS A 57 -3.10 12.07 30.74
CA LYS A 57 -1.75 11.49 30.64
C LYS A 57 -1.64 10.61 29.41
N VAL A 58 -0.47 10.65 28.78
CA VAL A 58 -0.14 9.73 27.68
C VAL A 58 -0.04 8.30 28.22
N SER A 59 -0.78 7.38 27.62
CA SER A 59 -0.71 5.96 27.93
C SER A 59 0.24 5.26 26.95
N TYR A 60 1.02 4.32 27.47
CA TYR A 60 1.85 3.42 26.68
C TYR A 60 1.37 1.98 26.91
N GLU A 61 1.17 1.25 25.83
CA GLU A 61 0.79 -0.15 25.88
C GLU A 61 1.76 -0.98 25.05
N ASN A 62 2.20 -2.10 25.59
CA ASN A 62 3.05 -3.07 24.89
C ASN A 62 2.23 -4.32 24.65
N VAL A 63 2.04 -4.68 23.39
CA VAL A 63 1.26 -5.85 22.98
C VAL A 63 2.16 -6.87 22.27
N PHE A 64 1.72 -8.12 22.24
CA PHE A 64 2.57 -9.23 21.78
C PHE A 64 2.79 -9.25 20.26
N ASN A 65 1.80 -8.80 19.48
CA ASN A 65 1.86 -8.79 18.02
C ASN A 65 0.91 -7.75 17.41
N GLU A 66 1.02 -7.57 16.11
CA GLU A 66 0.26 -6.57 15.33
C GLU A 66 -1.26 -6.84 15.34
N LYS A 67 -1.70 -8.09 15.46
CA LYS A 67 -3.13 -8.44 15.58
C LYS A 67 -3.68 -7.96 16.93
N MET A 68 -2.92 -8.13 17.99
CA MET A 68 -3.28 -7.61 19.32
C MET A 68 -3.22 -6.08 19.36
N GLU A 69 -2.28 -5.45 18.66
CA GLU A 69 -2.21 -3.99 18.51
C GLU A 69 -3.49 -3.45 17.88
N ALA A 70 -3.88 -3.99 16.72
CA ALA A 70 -5.11 -3.57 16.04
C ALA A 70 -6.37 -3.79 16.90
N GLN A 71 -6.42 -4.90 17.65
CA GLN A 71 -7.53 -5.17 18.58
C GLN A 71 -7.55 -4.21 19.77
N TYR A 72 -6.38 -3.88 20.33
CA TYR A 72 -6.25 -2.90 21.40
C TYR A 72 -6.74 -1.51 20.95
N ILE A 73 -6.25 -1.04 19.79
CA ILE A 73 -6.69 0.23 19.18
C ILE A 73 -8.21 0.25 19.04
N LEU A 74 -8.80 -0.82 18.48
CA LEU A 74 -10.24 -0.95 18.31
C LEU A 74 -10.99 -0.84 19.64
N ASN A 75 -10.52 -1.53 20.68
CA ASN A 75 -11.14 -1.49 22.00
C ASN A 75 -11.09 -0.09 22.62
N VAL A 76 -9.97 0.64 22.45
CA VAL A 76 -9.83 2.01 22.91
C VAL A 76 -10.80 2.93 22.19
N ILE A 77 -10.91 2.83 20.87
CA ILE A 77 -11.87 3.61 20.06
C ILE A 77 -13.28 3.35 20.55
N GLN A 78 -13.68 2.08 20.66
CA GLN A 78 -15.03 1.72 21.10
C GLN A 78 -15.35 2.27 22.51
N LYS A 79 -14.41 2.11 23.45
CA LYS A 79 -14.58 2.60 24.83
C LYS A 79 -14.74 4.13 24.87
N LYS A 80 -13.89 4.86 24.16
CA LYS A 80 -13.89 6.33 24.16
C LYS A 80 -15.14 6.88 23.46
N CYS A 81 -15.56 6.28 22.35
CA CYS A 81 -16.76 6.72 21.61
C CYS A 81 -18.09 6.34 22.28
N GLN A 82 -18.08 5.47 23.30
CA GLN A 82 -19.28 5.19 24.10
C GLN A 82 -19.58 6.27 25.17
N SER A 83 -18.59 7.07 25.55
CA SER A 83 -18.70 7.98 26.69
C SER A 83 -18.58 9.45 26.35
N GLU A 84 -17.54 9.85 25.61
CA GLU A 84 -17.17 11.27 25.54
C GLU A 84 -16.91 11.78 24.12
N TYR A 85 -16.50 10.90 23.18
CA TYR A 85 -16.00 11.31 21.88
C TYR A 85 -16.84 10.75 20.74
N SER A 86 -16.88 11.45 19.62
CA SER A 86 -17.38 10.92 18.35
C SER A 86 -16.24 10.24 17.59
N LEU A 87 -16.55 9.42 16.58
CA LEU A 87 -15.53 8.82 15.73
C LEU A 87 -14.69 9.86 14.98
N ASN A 88 -15.24 11.06 14.74
CA ASN A 88 -14.52 12.15 14.08
C ASN A 88 -13.44 12.81 14.98
N ASP A 89 -13.49 12.55 16.27
CA ASP A 89 -12.52 13.09 17.24
C ASP A 89 -11.31 12.17 17.43
N VAL A 90 -11.31 11.00 16.77
CA VAL A 90 -10.28 9.98 16.93
C VAL A 90 -9.41 9.91 15.68
N VAL A 91 -8.09 9.93 15.87
CA VAL A 91 -7.12 9.67 14.81
C VAL A 91 -6.14 8.58 15.22
N VAL A 92 -5.83 7.68 14.30
CA VAL A 92 -4.78 6.67 14.46
C VAL A 92 -3.62 7.02 13.54
N LEU A 93 -2.44 7.20 14.11
CA LEU A 93 -1.21 7.54 13.39
C LEU A 93 -0.31 6.30 13.30
N TYR A 94 0.26 6.06 12.14
CA TYR A 94 1.23 4.98 11.91
C TYR A 94 2.41 5.49 11.08
N ARG A 95 3.55 4.80 11.16
CA ARG A 95 4.79 5.25 10.51
C ARG A 95 4.85 4.86 9.05
N THR A 96 4.38 3.67 8.70
CA THR A 96 4.47 3.11 7.34
C THR A 96 3.10 2.64 6.87
N ASN A 97 2.88 2.74 5.56
CA ASN A 97 1.57 2.51 4.96
C ASN A 97 1.04 1.08 5.17
N TYR A 98 1.89 0.07 5.18
CA TYR A 98 1.45 -1.32 5.36
C TYR A 98 0.81 -1.60 6.73
N GLN A 99 1.22 -0.85 7.78
CA GLN A 99 0.66 -0.99 9.13
C GLN A 99 -0.86 -0.72 9.19
N SER A 100 -1.39 0.07 8.25
CA SER A 100 -2.83 0.39 8.24
C SER A 100 -3.72 -0.83 8.02
N ARG A 101 -3.24 -1.89 7.33
CA ARG A 101 -4.08 -3.02 6.91
C ARG A 101 -4.81 -3.69 8.06
N LEU A 102 -4.11 -4.13 9.10
CA LEU A 102 -4.73 -4.82 10.24
C LEU A 102 -5.71 -3.93 11.01
N ILE A 103 -5.39 -2.63 11.09
CA ILE A 103 -6.28 -1.63 11.72
C ILE A 103 -7.54 -1.47 10.86
N GLU A 104 -7.39 -1.28 9.53
CA GLU A 104 -8.50 -1.18 8.58
C GLU A 104 -9.40 -2.43 8.60
N ASP A 105 -8.78 -3.62 8.61
CA ASP A 105 -9.51 -4.90 8.67
C ASP A 105 -10.28 -5.06 9.99
N SER A 106 -9.71 -4.59 11.10
CA SER A 106 -10.36 -4.63 12.41
C SER A 106 -11.55 -3.67 12.48
N LEU A 107 -11.40 -2.45 11.98
CA LEU A 107 -12.48 -1.45 11.89
C LEU A 107 -13.60 -1.94 10.98
N ARG A 108 -13.27 -2.50 9.81
CA ARG A 108 -14.25 -3.02 8.84
C ARG A 108 -15.03 -4.20 9.38
N ARG A 109 -14.38 -5.17 10.05
CA ARG A 109 -15.06 -6.31 10.71
C ARG A 109 -16.08 -5.87 11.75
N LYS A 110 -15.88 -4.72 12.37
CA LYS A 110 -16.81 -4.13 13.35
C LYS A 110 -17.70 -3.06 12.75
N SER A 111 -17.69 -2.89 11.41
CA SER A 111 -18.49 -1.88 10.69
C SER A 111 -18.28 -0.45 11.21
N ILE A 112 -17.07 -0.14 11.70
CA ILE A 112 -16.68 1.21 12.13
C ILE A 112 -16.20 1.99 10.91
N PRO A 113 -16.86 3.10 10.54
CA PRO A 113 -16.44 3.93 9.40
C PRO A 113 -15.10 4.62 9.70
N TYR A 114 -14.26 4.74 8.66
CA TYR A 114 -12.96 5.42 8.76
C TYR A 114 -12.57 6.07 7.43
N HIS A 115 -11.66 7.04 7.50
CA HIS A 115 -11.01 7.67 6.36
C HIS A 115 -9.50 7.55 6.47
N ILE A 116 -8.83 7.30 5.34
CA ILE A 116 -7.37 7.37 5.24
C ILE A 116 -7.00 8.78 4.77
N VAL A 117 -6.24 9.49 5.59
CA VAL A 117 -5.78 10.85 5.28
C VAL A 117 -4.39 10.77 4.65
N GLY A 118 -4.21 11.40 3.49
CA GLY A 118 -2.93 11.41 2.78
C GLY A 118 -2.58 10.12 2.01
N GLY A 119 -3.53 9.20 1.87
CA GLY A 119 -3.34 7.94 1.17
C GLY A 119 -4.63 7.33 0.66
N VAL A 120 -4.55 6.07 0.26
CA VAL A 120 -5.70 5.26 -0.17
C VAL A 120 -5.82 4.02 0.71
N LYS A 121 -7.05 3.50 0.86
CA LYS A 121 -7.31 2.27 1.61
C LYS A 121 -6.44 1.13 1.08
N PHE A 122 -6.04 0.21 1.95
CA PHE A 122 -5.10 -0.86 1.62
C PHE A 122 -5.48 -1.61 0.34
N TYR A 123 -6.73 -2.08 0.23
CA TYR A 123 -7.20 -2.83 -0.95
C TYR A 123 -7.45 -1.95 -2.19
N ASP A 124 -7.37 -0.62 -2.05
CA ASP A 124 -7.47 0.32 -3.17
C ASP A 124 -6.11 0.71 -3.75
N ARG A 125 -5.01 0.34 -3.09
CA ARG A 125 -3.64 0.61 -3.56
C ARG A 125 -3.38 -0.08 -4.88
N LYS A 126 -2.60 0.58 -5.74
CA LYS A 126 -2.34 0.12 -7.10
C LYS A 126 -1.74 -1.28 -7.13
N GLU A 127 -0.66 -1.50 -6.39
CA GLU A 127 0.08 -2.76 -6.30
C GLU A 127 -0.79 -3.91 -5.79
N ILE A 128 -1.68 -3.62 -4.85
CA ILE A 128 -2.64 -4.60 -4.31
C ILE A 128 -3.69 -4.97 -5.36
N LYS A 129 -4.25 -3.95 -6.03
CA LYS A 129 -5.20 -4.19 -7.13
C LYS A 129 -4.56 -4.95 -8.29
N ASP A 130 -3.28 -4.71 -8.58
CA ASP A 130 -2.56 -5.42 -9.64
C ASP A 130 -2.47 -6.93 -9.33
N VAL A 131 -2.02 -7.30 -8.12
CA VAL A 131 -1.95 -8.72 -7.69
C VAL A 131 -3.35 -9.35 -7.62
N LEU A 132 -4.33 -8.66 -7.01
CA LEU A 132 -5.69 -9.17 -6.92
C LEU A 132 -6.34 -9.36 -8.30
N SER A 133 -6.02 -8.52 -9.28
CA SER A 133 -6.53 -8.68 -10.64
C SER A 133 -5.97 -9.93 -11.33
N TYR A 134 -4.70 -10.27 -11.09
CA TYR A 134 -4.18 -11.58 -11.53
C TYR A 134 -4.95 -12.73 -10.91
N LEU A 135 -5.11 -12.75 -9.60
CA LEU A 135 -5.82 -13.83 -8.91
C LEU A 135 -7.29 -13.94 -9.36
N ARG A 136 -7.97 -12.81 -9.57
CA ARG A 136 -9.34 -12.78 -10.12
C ARG A 136 -9.40 -13.35 -11.53
N PHE A 137 -8.47 -12.95 -12.40
CA PHE A 137 -8.44 -13.42 -13.78
C PHE A 137 -8.08 -14.92 -13.88
N ILE A 138 -7.18 -15.42 -13.02
CA ILE A 138 -6.87 -16.83 -12.89
C ILE A 138 -8.14 -17.63 -12.52
N ASN A 139 -8.92 -17.13 -11.57
CA ASN A 139 -10.17 -17.74 -11.13
C ASN A 139 -11.30 -17.60 -12.16
N ASN A 140 -11.37 -16.47 -12.87
CA ASN A 140 -12.39 -16.19 -13.88
C ASN A 140 -11.80 -15.42 -15.06
N SER A 141 -11.50 -16.13 -16.16
CA SER A 141 -10.94 -15.53 -17.38
C SER A 141 -11.91 -14.65 -18.16
N LYS A 142 -13.18 -14.57 -17.76
CA LYS A 142 -14.17 -13.64 -18.31
C LYS A 142 -14.15 -12.26 -17.64
N ASP A 143 -13.31 -12.05 -16.63
CA ASP A 143 -13.14 -10.74 -15.98
C ASP A 143 -12.26 -9.81 -16.84
N ASP A 144 -12.90 -9.11 -17.77
CA ASP A 144 -12.24 -8.18 -18.69
C ASP A 144 -11.56 -7.01 -17.96
N ILE A 145 -12.08 -6.58 -16.82
CA ILE A 145 -11.49 -5.48 -16.05
C ILE A 145 -10.14 -5.92 -15.48
N SER A 146 -10.11 -7.09 -14.87
CA SER A 146 -8.88 -7.68 -14.35
C SER A 146 -7.89 -7.97 -15.49
N PHE A 147 -8.36 -8.54 -16.60
CA PHE A 147 -7.53 -8.77 -17.78
C PHE A 147 -6.83 -7.50 -18.28
N LEU A 148 -7.58 -6.44 -18.54
CA LEU A 148 -7.04 -5.18 -19.04
C LEU A 148 -6.01 -4.55 -18.09
N ARG A 149 -6.19 -4.77 -16.81
CA ARG A 149 -5.27 -4.27 -15.79
C ARG A 149 -3.93 -5.02 -15.82
N ILE A 150 -3.94 -6.34 -16.00
CA ILE A 150 -2.75 -7.18 -15.87
C ILE A 150 -2.01 -7.44 -17.17
N LEU A 151 -2.64 -7.28 -18.34
CA LEU A 151 -2.06 -7.60 -19.64
C LEU A 151 -0.69 -6.93 -19.86
N ASN A 152 -0.54 -5.68 -19.44
CA ASN A 152 0.72 -4.93 -19.53
C ASN A 152 1.32 -4.60 -18.16
N PHE A 153 1.06 -5.41 -17.15
CA PHE A 153 1.69 -5.27 -15.83
C PHE A 153 2.29 -6.60 -15.36
N PRO A 154 3.59 -6.66 -14.99
CA PRO A 154 4.62 -5.62 -15.26
C PRO A 154 4.73 -5.27 -16.76
N ALA A 155 5.42 -4.17 -17.07
CA ALA A 155 5.44 -3.63 -18.44
C ALA A 155 5.95 -4.66 -19.47
N ARG A 156 5.10 -5.03 -20.44
CA ARG A 156 5.37 -6.02 -21.51
C ARG A 156 5.44 -5.41 -22.90
N GLY A 157 5.42 -4.07 -23.01
CA GLY A 157 5.39 -3.38 -24.31
C GLY A 157 4.05 -3.49 -25.05
N ILE A 158 2.98 -3.89 -24.35
CA ILE A 158 1.62 -3.97 -24.90
C ILE A 158 0.91 -2.65 -24.62
N GLY A 159 1.01 -1.71 -25.56
CA GLY A 159 0.44 -0.37 -25.42
C GLY A 159 -1.06 -0.31 -25.80
N LYS A 160 -1.66 0.87 -25.62
CA LYS A 160 -3.10 1.12 -25.88
C LYS A 160 -3.56 0.67 -27.26
N THR A 161 -2.75 0.89 -28.29
CA THR A 161 -3.07 0.48 -29.68
C THR A 161 -3.18 -1.04 -29.81
N SER A 162 -2.24 -1.79 -29.20
CA SER A 162 -2.28 -3.26 -29.19
C SER A 162 -3.47 -3.78 -28.41
N ILE A 163 -3.76 -3.20 -27.26
CA ILE A 163 -4.96 -3.52 -26.46
C ILE A 163 -6.23 -3.28 -27.27
N GLY A 164 -6.34 -2.14 -27.97
CA GLY A 164 -7.49 -1.86 -28.83
C GLY A 164 -7.71 -2.88 -29.94
N LYS A 165 -6.63 -3.37 -30.56
CA LYS A 165 -6.72 -4.45 -31.56
C LYS A 165 -7.18 -5.77 -30.95
N ILE A 166 -6.65 -6.16 -29.79
CA ILE A 166 -7.05 -7.37 -29.07
C ILE A 166 -8.53 -7.35 -28.72
N LEU A 167 -9.02 -6.21 -28.19
CA LEU A 167 -10.43 -6.05 -27.85
C LEU A 167 -11.34 -6.11 -29.08
N LYS A 168 -10.90 -5.53 -30.22
CA LYS A 168 -11.64 -5.63 -31.48
C LYS A 168 -11.74 -7.09 -31.92
N MET A 169 -10.64 -7.86 -31.91
CA MET A 169 -10.64 -9.27 -32.24
C MET A 169 -11.57 -10.07 -31.33
N LYS A 170 -11.60 -9.77 -30.02
CA LYS A 170 -12.53 -10.39 -29.09
C LYS A 170 -13.99 -10.17 -29.47
N LEU A 171 -14.35 -8.95 -29.85
CA LEU A 171 -15.71 -8.61 -30.29
C LEU A 171 -16.10 -9.31 -31.58
N GLU A 172 -15.17 -9.42 -32.52
CA GLU A 172 -15.41 -10.05 -33.83
C GLU A 172 -15.57 -11.58 -33.74
N ASN A 173 -14.92 -12.22 -32.76
CA ASN A 173 -14.93 -13.69 -32.64
C ASN A 173 -15.92 -14.21 -31.58
N GLU A 174 -16.63 -13.35 -30.85
CA GLU A 174 -17.52 -13.70 -29.73
C GLU A 174 -16.90 -14.70 -28.72
N GLY A 175 -15.56 -14.77 -28.68
CA GLY A 175 -14.79 -15.78 -27.96
C GLY A 175 -14.32 -15.34 -26.55
N ASP A 176 -13.77 -16.33 -25.83
CA ASP A 176 -13.02 -16.08 -24.60
C ASP A 176 -11.74 -15.29 -24.97
N ILE A 177 -11.35 -14.34 -24.11
CA ILE A 177 -10.14 -13.53 -24.34
C ILE A 177 -8.88 -14.40 -24.45
N LEU A 178 -8.79 -15.51 -23.74
CA LEU A 178 -7.64 -16.43 -23.82
C LEU A 178 -7.56 -17.08 -25.21
N GLU A 179 -8.68 -17.51 -25.78
CA GLU A 179 -8.74 -18.07 -27.13
C GLU A 179 -8.30 -17.05 -28.19
N VAL A 180 -8.71 -15.78 -28.01
CA VAL A 180 -8.27 -14.69 -28.90
C VAL A 180 -6.76 -14.49 -28.82
N LEU A 181 -6.19 -14.48 -27.60
CA LEU A 181 -4.76 -14.29 -27.40
C LEU A 181 -3.93 -15.47 -27.96
N GLU A 182 -4.42 -16.71 -27.83
CA GLU A 182 -3.76 -17.92 -28.37
C GLU A 182 -3.66 -17.88 -29.89
N ASN A 183 -4.64 -17.28 -30.56
CA ASN A 183 -4.71 -17.20 -32.01
C ASN A 183 -4.02 -15.98 -32.62
N ILE A 184 -3.44 -15.07 -31.81
CA ILE A 184 -2.74 -13.87 -32.29
C ILE A 184 -1.46 -14.26 -33.04
N LYS A 185 -1.28 -13.68 -34.24
CA LYS A 185 -0.13 -13.89 -35.13
C LYS A 185 0.68 -12.61 -35.31
N SER A 186 1.91 -12.75 -35.83
CA SER A 186 2.81 -11.62 -36.10
C SER A 186 2.31 -10.63 -37.17
N GLY A 187 1.19 -10.92 -37.85
CA GLY A 187 0.51 -9.98 -38.75
C GLY A 187 -0.49 -9.07 -38.01
N ASP A 188 -1.00 -9.48 -36.86
CA ASP A 188 -2.01 -8.75 -36.09
C ASP A 188 -1.36 -7.70 -35.19
N LEU A 189 -0.22 -8.09 -34.57
CA LEU A 189 0.59 -7.26 -33.70
C LEU A 189 2.07 -7.37 -34.07
N GLY A 190 2.90 -6.48 -33.51
CA GLY A 190 4.34 -6.58 -33.69
C GLY A 190 4.94 -7.85 -33.05
N LYS A 191 6.04 -8.35 -33.60
CA LYS A 191 6.69 -9.60 -33.14
C LYS A 191 6.94 -9.63 -31.63
N LYS A 192 7.48 -8.53 -31.06
CA LYS A 192 7.74 -8.42 -29.61
C LYS A 192 6.46 -8.52 -28.78
N GLN A 193 5.36 -7.90 -29.22
CA GLN A 193 4.08 -7.97 -28.53
C GLN A 193 3.51 -9.39 -28.54
N VAL A 194 3.63 -10.10 -29.67
CA VAL A 194 3.20 -11.50 -29.77
C VAL A 194 4.00 -12.40 -28.83
N GLU A 195 5.32 -12.21 -28.74
CA GLU A 195 6.18 -12.93 -27.81
C GLU A 195 5.77 -12.65 -26.35
N SER A 196 5.53 -11.38 -26.02
CA SER A 196 5.07 -10.98 -24.68
C SER A 196 3.70 -11.56 -24.31
N ILE A 197 2.79 -11.67 -25.28
CA ILE A 197 1.48 -12.30 -25.09
C ILE A 197 1.62 -13.80 -24.86
N LYS A 198 2.49 -14.47 -25.59
CA LYS A 198 2.76 -15.91 -25.39
C LYS A 198 3.33 -16.18 -23.99
N GLU A 199 4.23 -15.35 -23.51
CA GLU A 199 4.77 -15.47 -22.17
C GLU A 199 3.69 -15.20 -21.10
N PHE A 200 2.86 -14.17 -21.28
CA PHE A 200 1.70 -13.92 -20.43
C PHE A 200 0.75 -15.13 -20.38
N LEU A 201 0.41 -15.72 -21.54
CA LEU A 201 -0.44 -16.90 -21.62
C LEU A 201 0.19 -18.10 -20.88
N ARG A 202 1.50 -18.33 -21.05
CA ARG A 202 2.22 -19.41 -20.34
C ARG A 202 2.03 -19.27 -18.83
N ILE A 203 2.29 -18.06 -18.29
CA ILE A 203 2.13 -17.77 -16.86
C ILE A 203 0.69 -18.02 -16.41
N ILE A 204 -0.30 -17.50 -17.16
CA ILE A 204 -1.72 -17.66 -16.81
C ILE A 204 -2.13 -19.13 -16.80
N HIS A 205 -1.73 -19.92 -17.81
CA HIS A 205 -2.05 -21.35 -17.88
C HIS A 205 -1.41 -22.15 -16.74
N GLU A 206 -0.15 -21.89 -16.44
CA GLU A 206 0.55 -22.53 -15.31
C GLU A 206 -0.15 -22.22 -13.98
N LEU A 207 -0.50 -20.96 -13.73
CA LEU A 207 -1.19 -20.56 -12.51
C LEU A 207 -2.62 -21.08 -12.41
N LYS A 208 -3.36 -21.14 -13.54
CA LYS A 208 -4.70 -21.78 -13.58
C LYS A 208 -4.62 -23.26 -13.27
N ASN A 209 -3.60 -23.95 -13.76
CA ASN A 209 -3.39 -25.36 -13.44
C ASN A 209 -3.02 -25.55 -11.97
N LEU A 210 -2.12 -24.72 -11.44
CA LEU A 210 -1.73 -24.74 -10.04
C LEU A 210 -2.94 -24.51 -9.10
N ALA A 211 -3.83 -23.59 -9.47
CA ALA A 211 -5.02 -23.24 -8.69
C ALA A 211 -6.05 -24.38 -8.58
N LYS A 212 -5.94 -25.47 -9.36
CA LYS A 212 -6.80 -26.65 -9.21
C LYS A 212 -6.49 -27.46 -7.96
N ASP A 213 -5.20 -27.49 -7.57
CA ASP A 213 -4.69 -28.36 -6.52
C ASP A 213 -4.15 -27.60 -5.32
N LYS A 214 -3.91 -26.30 -5.46
CA LYS A 214 -3.24 -25.45 -4.47
C LYS A 214 -4.14 -24.34 -3.95
N ASN A 215 -3.87 -23.91 -2.72
CA ASN A 215 -4.58 -22.79 -2.11
C ASN A 215 -4.16 -21.43 -2.73
N VAL A 216 -4.93 -20.38 -2.43
CA VAL A 216 -4.71 -19.04 -3.00
C VAL A 216 -3.34 -18.45 -2.62
N TYR A 217 -2.81 -18.79 -1.46
CA TYR A 217 -1.50 -18.32 -1.00
C TYR A 217 -0.36 -18.90 -1.86
N GLU A 218 -0.39 -20.23 -2.13
CA GLU A 218 0.61 -20.87 -2.98
C GLU A 218 0.57 -20.34 -4.43
N VAL A 219 -0.64 -20.10 -4.95
CA VAL A 219 -0.82 -19.48 -6.28
C VAL A 219 -0.28 -18.05 -6.30
N ALA A 220 -0.52 -17.26 -5.25
CA ALA A 220 -0.04 -15.88 -5.16
C ALA A 220 1.50 -15.81 -5.06
N ILE A 221 2.13 -16.69 -4.28
CA ILE A 221 3.60 -16.80 -4.21
C ILE A 221 4.18 -17.13 -5.58
N LYS A 222 3.63 -18.13 -6.27
CA LYS A 222 4.09 -18.52 -7.60
C LYS A 222 3.89 -17.37 -8.61
N LEU A 223 2.73 -16.71 -8.58
CA LEU A 223 2.46 -15.53 -9.41
C LEU A 223 3.54 -14.46 -9.23
N ILE A 224 3.83 -14.06 -7.99
CA ILE A 224 4.81 -13.01 -7.68
C ILE A 224 6.20 -13.37 -8.20
N ALA A 225 6.59 -14.65 -8.09
CA ALA A 225 7.84 -15.15 -8.63
C ALA A 225 7.86 -15.13 -10.17
N ASP A 226 6.78 -15.61 -10.83
CA ASP A 226 6.72 -15.73 -12.30
C ASP A 226 6.69 -14.38 -13.03
N ILE A 227 6.20 -13.32 -12.36
CA ILE A 227 6.19 -11.96 -12.93
C ILE A 227 7.35 -11.09 -12.42
N ASP A 228 8.30 -11.67 -11.67
CA ASP A 228 9.47 -10.97 -11.09
C ASP A 228 9.07 -9.69 -10.33
N LEU A 229 7.97 -9.76 -9.55
CA LEU A 229 7.36 -8.55 -8.95
C LEU A 229 8.28 -7.92 -7.88
N GLU A 230 9.03 -8.72 -7.14
CA GLU A 230 10.02 -8.23 -6.17
C GLU A 230 11.12 -7.43 -6.88
N GLU A 231 11.68 -8.00 -7.95
CA GLU A 231 12.71 -7.34 -8.76
C GLU A 231 12.16 -6.08 -9.43
N HIS A 232 10.91 -6.13 -9.92
CA HIS A 232 10.22 -5.00 -10.51
C HIS A 232 10.17 -3.78 -9.58
N TYR A 233 9.95 -3.98 -8.28
CA TYR A 233 9.96 -2.88 -7.31
C TYR A 233 11.37 -2.54 -6.81
N SER A 234 12.22 -3.52 -6.56
CA SER A 234 13.59 -3.32 -6.06
C SER A 234 14.44 -2.50 -7.02
N ASN A 235 14.32 -2.76 -8.32
CA ASN A 235 15.06 -2.05 -9.37
C ASN A 235 14.70 -0.56 -9.52
N GLN A 236 13.56 -0.13 -8.96
CA GLN A 236 13.19 1.29 -8.97
C GLN A 236 13.98 2.13 -7.97
N GLY A 237 14.51 1.54 -6.89
CA GLY A 237 15.38 2.18 -5.90
C GLY A 237 14.74 3.36 -5.14
N THR A 238 13.42 3.51 -5.17
CA THR A 238 12.70 4.60 -4.52
C THR A 238 12.04 4.14 -3.22
N PRO A 239 11.89 5.03 -2.20
CA PRO A 239 11.14 4.71 -1.00
C PRO A 239 9.70 4.23 -1.30
N GLU A 240 9.06 4.83 -2.29
CA GLU A 240 7.70 4.47 -2.71
C GLU A 240 7.63 3.05 -3.28
N ALA A 241 8.66 2.59 -3.98
CA ALA A 241 8.74 1.23 -4.50
C ALA A 241 8.94 0.21 -3.37
N ILE A 242 9.75 0.55 -2.37
CA ILE A 242 9.92 -0.26 -1.16
C ILE A 242 8.58 -0.40 -0.42
N ASP A 243 7.86 0.70 -0.21
CA ASP A 243 6.53 0.70 0.41
C ASP A 243 5.55 -0.19 -0.36
N ARG A 244 5.55 -0.14 -1.70
CA ARG A 244 4.70 -1.00 -2.54
C ARG A 244 5.03 -2.48 -2.38
N TRP A 245 6.30 -2.82 -2.35
CA TRP A 245 6.71 -4.20 -2.11
C TRP A 245 6.26 -4.69 -0.73
N GLN A 246 6.45 -3.88 0.32
CA GLN A 246 5.96 -4.20 1.66
C GLN A 246 4.43 -4.39 1.70
N ASN A 247 3.68 -3.59 0.94
CA ASN A 247 2.23 -3.78 0.81
C ASN A 247 1.88 -5.13 0.15
N VAL A 248 2.62 -5.56 -0.86
CA VAL A 248 2.42 -6.89 -1.49
C VAL A 248 2.73 -8.01 -0.51
N GLN A 249 3.83 -7.90 0.26
CA GLN A 249 4.16 -8.87 1.31
C GLN A 249 3.05 -8.95 2.37
N GLU A 250 2.50 -7.80 2.77
CA GLU A 250 1.41 -7.75 3.72
C GLU A 250 0.10 -8.35 3.16
N LEU A 251 -0.16 -8.22 1.85
CA LEU A 251 -1.24 -8.95 1.20
C LEU A 251 -1.02 -10.47 1.31
N LEU A 252 0.18 -10.97 1.04
CA LEU A 252 0.51 -12.40 1.19
C LEU A 252 0.27 -12.88 2.61
N ASN A 253 0.73 -12.13 3.63
CA ASN A 253 0.48 -12.45 5.03
C ASN A 253 -1.01 -12.54 5.37
N SER A 254 -1.87 -11.82 4.63
CA SER A 254 -3.31 -11.79 4.88
C SER A 254 -4.06 -13.00 4.34
N ILE A 255 -3.48 -13.73 3.39
CA ILE A 255 -4.08 -14.88 2.70
C ILE A 255 -3.43 -16.21 3.07
N GLN A 256 -2.38 -16.17 3.90
CA GLN A 256 -1.76 -17.34 4.50
C GLN A 256 -2.64 -17.93 5.62
#